data_c7c114b6f59a8b5109caa5c1e6fa81db
#
_entry.id   c7c114b6f59a8b5109caa5c1e6fa81db
#
_cell.length_a   1.000
_cell.length_b   1.000
_cell.length_c   1.000
_cell.angle_alpha   90.00
_cell.angle_beta   90.00
_cell.angle_gamma   90.00
#
_symmetry.space_group_name_H-M   'P 1'
#
loop_
_entity.id
_entity.type
_entity.pdbx_description
1 polymer ?
#
loop_
_entity_poly.entity_id
_entity_poly.type
_entity_poly.pdbx_seq_one_letter_code
_entity_poly.pdbx_strand_id
1 'polypeptide(L)'
;MDISPFKVEEWMNAYETQAKINIAETCVNSVSLDELFNLTGENKQAFLDAFCRRRLTYGDIVGKPELREGICDLFKTLNPDEVVTTHGAAGANHLAMYALIRPGDHVICVLPTYQQLYSIPQSFGAQVDLLHLREENGFLPDLDELRGMIKPNTRLICLNNPNNPTGALMNRATLEAIVAMAREVGAYILCDEVYRHLTQTDEWSDSVVDLYEKGISIGSMSKVFSLAGL
;
A
#
# COMPACT_ATOMS: atom_id res chain seq x y z
N MET A 1 -13.03 2.45 -20.32
CA MET A 1 -12.14 2.68 -19.18
C MET A 1 -11.23 3.81 -19.60
N ASP A 2 -11.25 4.91 -18.87
CA ASP A 2 -10.37 6.06 -19.11
C ASP A 2 -9.60 6.30 -17.80
N ILE A 3 -8.27 6.18 -17.85
CA ILE A 3 -7.40 6.38 -16.68
C ILE A 3 -6.61 7.65 -16.92
N SER A 4 -6.76 8.63 -16.02
CA SER A 4 -5.99 9.86 -16.06
C SER A 4 -4.49 9.56 -16.02
N PRO A 5 -3.66 10.22 -16.83
CA PRO A 5 -2.21 10.07 -16.77
C PRO A 5 -1.68 10.30 -15.35
N PHE A 6 -0.72 9.49 -14.94
CA PHE A 6 -0.10 9.62 -13.63
C PHE A 6 0.96 10.71 -13.67
N LYS A 7 0.55 11.95 -13.38
CA LYS A 7 1.35 13.16 -13.60
C LYS A 7 2.70 13.15 -12.87
N VAL A 8 2.78 12.59 -11.66
CA VAL A 8 4.04 12.50 -10.91
C VAL A 8 5.00 11.55 -11.60
N GLU A 9 4.51 10.37 -12.05
CA GLU A 9 5.34 9.40 -12.76
C GLU A 9 5.79 9.93 -14.14
N GLU A 10 4.93 10.63 -14.85
CA GLU A 10 5.33 11.30 -16.11
C GLU A 10 6.44 12.32 -15.87
N TRP A 11 6.32 13.12 -14.80
CA TRP A 11 7.34 14.09 -14.41
C TRP A 11 8.64 13.40 -13.98
N MET A 12 8.57 12.37 -13.15
CA MET A 12 9.72 11.58 -12.71
C MET A 12 10.45 10.97 -13.92
N ASN A 13 9.72 10.29 -14.81
CA ASN A 13 10.29 9.71 -16.03
C ASN A 13 11.01 10.73 -16.92
N ALA A 14 10.54 11.97 -16.93
CA ALA A 14 11.16 13.03 -17.74
C ALA A 14 12.45 13.59 -17.10
N TYR A 15 12.58 13.62 -15.78
CA TYR A 15 13.61 14.39 -15.09
C TYR A 15 14.50 13.58 -14.15
N GLU A 16 14.04 12.46 -13.61
CA GLU A 16 14.74 11.68 -12.56
C GLU A 16 16.15 11.29 -12.97
N THR A 17 16.30 10.72 -14.17
CA THR A 17 17.60 10.24 -14.67
C THR A 17 18.55 11.36 -15.13
N GLN A 18 18.04 12.59 -15.27
CA GLN A 18 18.80 13.75 -15.71
C GLN A 18 19.27 14.63 -14.54
N ALA A 19 18.68 14.46 -13.37
CA ALA A 19 19.00 15.24 -12.19
C ALA A 19 20.39 14.87 -11.66
N LYS A 20 21.25 15.88 -11.43
CA LYS A 20 22.54 15.68 -10.77
C LYS A 20 22.40 15.35 -9.29
N ILE A 21 21.37 15.91 -8.66
CA ILE A 21 20.99 15.67 -7.25
C ILE A 21 19.48 15.47 -7.26
N ASN A 22 19.04 14.25 -6.97
CA ASN A 22 17.64 13.92 -6.86
C ASN A 22 17.23 13.97 -5.38
N ILE A 23 16.33 14.89 -5.03
CA ILE A 23 15.76 15.05 -3.68
C ILE A 23 14.23 14.93 -3.71
N ALA A 24 13.66 14.49 -4.82
CA ALA A 24 12.21 14.43 -5.04
C ALA A 24 11.64 13.02 -4.85
N GLU A 25 12.49 12.00 -4.77
CA GLU A 25 12.05 10.63 -4.61
C GLU A 25 11.59 10.31 -3.18
N THR A 26 10.55 9.51 -3.08
CA THR A 26 10.12 8.87 -1.83
C THR A 26 10.68 7.44 -1.73
N CYS A 27 11.89 7.23 -2.23
CA CYS A 27 12.58 5.94 -2.22
C CYS A 27 13.61 5.87 -1.09
N VAL A 28 13.85 4.65 -0.62
CA VAL A 28 14.99 4.32 0.24
C VAL A 28 16.16 3.86 -0.63
N ASN A 29 17.38 3.93 -0.12
CA ASN A 29 18.53 3.36 -0.81
C ASN A 29 18.33 1.85 -0.98
N SER A 30 18.37 1.40 -2.22
CA SER A 30 18.29 -0.03 -2.53
C SER A 30 19.57 -0.75 -2.11
N VAL A 31 19.42 -1.99 -1.63
CA VAL A 31 20.56 -2.84 -1.33
C VAL A 31 20.92 -3.69 -2.55
N SER A 32 22.21 -4.00 -2.70
CA SER A 32 22.67 -5.02 -3.63
C SER A 32 22.43 -6.43 -3.09
N LEU A 33 22.46 -7.44 -3.95
CA LEU A 33 22.40 -8.84 -3.49
C LEU A 33 23.52 -9.19 -2.52
N ASP A 34 24.72 -8.64 -2.72
CA ASP A 34 25.84 -8.87 -1.80
C ASP A 34 25.59 -8.29 -0.41
N GLU A 35 25.05 -7.09 -0.34
CA GLU A 35 24.64 -6.47 0.92
C GLU A 35 23.51 -7.28 1.58
N LEU A 36 22.53 -7.76 0.81
CA LEU A 36 21.45 -8.57 1.34
C LEU A 36 21.97 -9.88 1.95
N PHE A 37 22.87 -10.61 1.28
CA PHE A 37 23.49 -11.81 1.84
C PHE A 37 24.30 -11.52 3.09
N ASN A 38 25.00 -10.40 3.15
CA ASN A 38 25.73 -9.98 4.35
C ASN A 38 24.78 -9.65 5.51
N LEU A 39 23.64 -9.03 5.26
CA LEU A 39 22.64 -8.71 6.26
C LEU A 39 21.92 -9.95 6.81
N THR A 40 21.59 -10.90 5.93
CA THR A 40 20.85 -12.10 6.31
C THR A 40 21.75 -13.22 6.85
N GLY A 41 23.05 -13.17 6.56
CA GLY A 41 23.98 -14.24 6.88
C GLY A 41 23.84 -15.50 6.01
N GLU A 42 23.00 -15.45 4.97
CA GLU A 42 22.76 -16.55 4.05
C GLU A 42 23.98 -16.85 3.17
N ASN A 43 24.19 -18.13 2.85
CA ASN A 43 25.30 -18.54 1.98
C ASN A 43 24.98 -18.23 0.52
N LYS A 44 25.57 -17.15 0.00
CA LYS A 44 25.38 -16.68 -1.38
C LYS A 44 25.64 -17.79 -2.42
N GLN A 45 26.73 -18.56 -2.30
CA GLN A 45 27.06 -19.59 -3.28
C GLN A 45 26.03 -20.72 -3.27
N ALA A 46 25.64 -21.19 -2.09
CA ALA A 46 24.60 -22.21 -1.97
C ALA A 46 23.25 -21.75 -2.54
N PHE A 47 22.89 -20.48 -2.30
CA PHE A 47 21.69 -19.89 -2.90
C PHE A 47 21.76 -19.87 -4.43
N LEU A 48 22.85 -19.35 -5.00
CA LEU A 48 23.03 -19.27 -6.45
C LEU A 48 23.02 -20.65 -7.11
N ASP A 49 23.67 -21.63 -6.49
CA ASP A 49 23.70 -23.01 -6.99
C ASP A 49 22.29 -23.64 -6.98
N ALA A 50 21.50 -23.39 -5.96
CA ALA A 50 20.11 -23.85 -5.88
C ALA A 50 19.23 -23.14 -6.90
N PHE A 51 19.38 -21.83 -7.04
CA PHE A 51 18.63 -21.00 -7.98
C PHE A 51 18.90 -21.41 -9.44
N CYS A 52 20.17 -21.62 -9.81
CA CYS A 52 20.56 -22.06 -11.16
C CYS A 52 20.03 -23.45 -11.52
N ARG A 53 19.83 -24.32 -10.54
CA ARG A 53 19.27 -25.69 -10.75
C ARG A 53 17.74 -25.70 -10.79
N ARG A 54 17.09 -24.60 -10.42
CA ARG A 54 15.64 -24.52 -10.39
C ARG A 54 15.07 -24.58 -11.81
N ARG A 55 14.06 -25.42 -12.01
CA ARG A 55 13.31 -25.43 -13.26
C ARG A 55 12.44 -24.17 -13.35
N LEU A 56 12.46 -23.53 -14.53
CA LEU A 56 11.67 -22.33 -14.81
C LEU A 56 10.23 -22.72 -15.18
N THR A 57 9.53 -23.30 -14.24
CA THR A 57 8.13 -23.67 -14.37
C THR A 57 7.24 -22.66 -13.61
N TYR A 58 5.93 -22.83 -13.69
CA TYR A 58 5.00 -22.02 -12.90
C TYR A 58 5.27 -22.17 -11.41
N GLY A 59 5.20 -21.07 -10.70
CA GLY A 59 5.22 -21.01 -9.24
C GLY A 59 3.82 -21.06 -8.63
N ASP A 60 3.74 -20.81 -7.34
CA ASP A 60 2.48 -20.70 -6.62
C ASP A 60 1.70 -19.47 -7.07
N ILE A 61 0.45 -19.64 -7.48
CA ILE A 61 -0.37 -18.58 -8.10
C ILE A 61 -0.57 -17.38 -7.15
N VAL A 62 -0.79 -17.66 -5.86
CA VAL A 62 -1.03 -16.62 -4.84
C VAL A 62 0.26 -16.12 -4.17
N GLY A 63 1.40 -16.69 -4.56
CA GLY A 63 2.70 -16.39 -3.97
C GLY A 63 3.27 -17.57 -3.18
N LYS A 64 4.60 -17.57 -3.10
CA LYS A 64 5.35 -18.62 -2.43
C LYS A 64 4.94 -18.74 -0.95
N PRO A 65 4.67 -19.96 -0.42
CA PRO A 65 4.23 -20.13 0.96
C PRO A 65 5.12 -19.43 1.99
N GLU A 66 6.44 -19.62 1.89
CA GLU A 66 7.39 -19.05 2.85
C GLU A 66 7.40 -17.50 2.82
N LEU A 67 7.16 -16.90 1.65
CA LEU A 67 7.02 -15.44 1.55
C LEU A 67 5.71 -14.98 2.22
N ARG A 68 4.62 -15.70 2.01
CA ARG A 68 3.31 -15.38 2.61
C ARG A 68 3.36 -15.54 4.14
N GLU A 69 4.01 -16.58 4.64
CA GLU A 69 4.27 -16.78 6.07
C GLU A 69 5.10 -15.60 6.64
N GLY A 70 6.22 -15.25 6.01
CA GLY A 70 7.05 -14.12 6.43
C GLY A 70 6.33 -12.77 6.37
N ILE A 71 5.35 -12.59 5.45
CA ILE A 71 4.48 -11.42 5.46
C ILE A 71 3.57 -11.42 6.69
N CYS A 72 3.01 -12.59 7.07
CA CYS A 72 2.15 -12.69 8.26
C CYS A 72 2.86 -12.29 9.54
N ASP A 73 4.16 -12.54 9.66
CA ASP A 73 4.96 -12.13 10.83
C ASP A 73 5.01 -10.60 11.04
N LEU A 74 4.64 -9.82 10.01
CA LEU A 74 4.55 -8.36 10.10
C LEU A 74 3.21 -7.88 10.70
N PHE A 75 2.25 -8.77 10.94
CA PHE A 75 0.89 -8.47 11.39
C PHE A 75 0.53 -9.31 12.63
N LYS A 76 -0.55 -8.93 13.32
CA LYS A 76 -0.97 -9.60 14.56
C LYS A 76 -1.99 -10.72 14.31
N THR A 77 -2.80 -10.58 13.27
CA THR A 77 -3.99 -11.44 13.07
C THR A 77 -4.03 -12.13 11.71
N LEU A 78 -3.12 -11.76 10.80
CA LEU A 78 -3.13 -12.22 9.41
C LEU A 78 -2.71 -13.68 9.28
N ASN A 79 -3.43 -14.44 8.43
CA ASN A 79 -3.10 -15.82 8.08
C ASN A 79 -2.53 -15.91 6.66
N PRO A 80 -1.66 -16.89 6.35
CA PRO A 80 -1.09 -17.02 5.02
C PRO A 80 -2.11 -17.10 3.88
N ASP A 81 -3.30 -17.67 4.12
CA ASP A 81 -4.36 -17.78 3.10
C ASP A 81 -5.03 -16.44 2.77
N GLU A 82 -4.81 -15.41 3.58
CA GLU A 82 -5.28 -14.04 3.36
C GLU A 82 -4.24 -13.17 2.63
N VAL A 83 -3.08 -13.73 2.28
CA VAL A 83 -2.00 -13.02 1.60
C VAL A 83 -1.93 -13.41 0.13
N VAL A 84 -1.92 -12.41 -0.74
CA VAL A 84 -1.70 -12.57 -2.20
C VAL A 84 -0.54 -11.70 -2.61
N THR A 85 0.43 -12.28 -3.34
CA THR A 85 1.54 -11.51 -3.90
C THR A 85 1.22 -11.05 -5.33
N THR A 86 1.71 -9.86 -5.67
CA THR A 86 1.48 -9.22 -6.97
C THR A 86 2.77 -8.57 -7.49
N HIS A 87 2.74 -8.06 -8.71
CA HIS A 87 3.82 -7.24 -9.26
C HIS A 87 3.77 -5.83 -8.67
N GLY A 88 4.43 -5.65 -7.53
CA GLY A 88 4.50 -4.39 -6.78
C GLY A 88 3.17 -3.96 -6.14
N ALA A 89 3.24 -2.92 -5.30
CA ALA A 89 2.07 -2.34 -4.66
C ALA A 89 1.06 -1.78 -5.67
N ALA A 90 1.53 -1.29 -6.82
CA ALA A 90 0.66 -0.81 -7.89
C ALA A 90 -0.26 -1.92 -8.43
N GLY A 91 0.29 -3.12 -8.62
CA GLY A 91 -0.49 -4.30 -9.01
C GLY A 91 -1.47 -4.73 -7.91
N ALA A 92 -1.07 -4.66 -6.65
CA ALA A 92 -1.93 -4.99 -5.51
C ALA A 92 -3.11 -4.02 -5.38
N ASN A 93 -2.86 -2.71 -5.45
CA ASN A 93 -3.90 -1.67 -5.45
C ASN A 93 -4.91 -1.91 -6.57
N HIS A 94 -4.42 -2.13 -7.80
CA HIS A 94 -5.29 -2.38 -8.96
C HIS A 94 -6.13 -3.64 -8.77
N LEU A 95 -5.53 -4.76 -8.36
CA LEU A 95 -6.21 -6.04 -8.18
C LEU A 95 -7.31 -5.96 -7.12
N ALA A 96 -7.02 -5.35 -5.96
CA ALA A 96 -7.99 -5.17 -4.89
C ALA A 96 -9.19 -4.33 -5.35
N MET A 97 -8.92 -3.20 -6.02
CA MET A 97 -9.98 -2.33 -6.53
C MET A 97 -10.79 -2.98 -7.64
N TYR A 98 -10.13 -3.72 -8.56
CA TYR A 98 -10.81 -4.48 -9.61
C TYR A 98 -11.77 -5.54 -9.06
N ALA A 99 -11.37 -6.21 -7.98
CA ALA A 99 -12.20 -7.21 -7.34
C ALA A 99 -13.43 -6.61 -6.63
N LEU A 100 -13.27 -5.44 -6.02
CA LEU A 100 -14.27 -4.86 -5.11
C LEU A 100 -15.24 -3.88 -5.78
N ILE A 101 -14.75 -3.07 -6.75
CA ILE A 101 -15.48 -1.91 -7.25
C ILE A 101 -16.32 -2.26 -8.47
N ARG A 102 -17.52 -1.69 -8.50
CA ARG A 102 -18.46 -1.76 -9.65
C ARG A 102 -18.84 -0.33 -10.07
N PRO A 103 -19.23 -0.12 -11.34
CA PRO A 103 -19.76 1.17 -11.78
C PRO A 103 -20.91 1.65 -10.88
N GLY A 104 -20.83 2.90 -10.43
CA GLY A 104 -21.82 3.50 -9.54
C GLY A 104 -21.57 3.30 -8.05
N ASP A 105 -20.60 2.47 -7.64
CA ASP A 105 -20.17 2.38 -6.26
C ASP A 105 -19.62 3.73 -5.78
N HIS A 106 -19.80 4.03 -4.50
CA HIS A 106 -19.22 5.20 -3.86
C HIS A 106 -17.90 4.84 -3.18
N VAL A 107 -16.88 5.65 -3.41
CA VAL A 107 -15.54 5.51 -2.85
C VAL A 107 -15.11 6.82 -2.21
N ILE A 108 -14.52 6.78 -1.03
CA ILE A 108 -13.89 7.92 -0.38
C ILE A 108 -12.38 7.70 -0.43
N CYS A 109 -11.62 8.73 -0.83
CA CYS A 109 -10.17 8.66 -0.88
C CYS A 109 -9.55 9.90 -0.23
N VAL A 110 -8.54 9.72 0.62
CA VAL A 110 -7.77 10.84 1.18
C VAL A 110 -6.96 11.54 0.07
N LEU A 111 -6.76 12.86 0.21
CA LEU A 111 -5.94 13.68 -0.70
C LEU A 111 -5.19 14.76 0.09
N PRO A 112 -3.86 14.99 -0.10
CA PRO A 112 -3.00 14.35 -1.09
C PRO A 112 -2.67 12.90 -0.77
N THR A 113 -2.51 12.09 -1.83
CA THR A 113 -2.11 10.68 -1.74
C THR A 113 -1.57 10.19 -3.08
N TYR A 114 -1.13 8.94 -3.12
CA TYR A 114 -0.72 8.27 -4.36
C TYR A 114 -1.91 8.18 -5.34
N GLN A 115 -1.73 8.70 -6.57
CA GLN A 115 -2.82 8.92 -7.53
C GLN A 115 -3.68 7.69 -7.81
N GLN A 116 -3.10 6.50 -7.77
CA GLN A 116 -3.83 5.25 -8.00
C GLN A 116 -5.03 5.06 -7.09
N LEU A 117 -4.95 5.55 -5.84
CA LEU A 117 -5.99 5.33 -4.85
C LEU A 117 -7.34 5.99 -5.21
N TYR A 118 -7.32 7.03 -6.04
CA TYR A 118 -8.54 7.67 -6.53
C TYR A 118 -8.77 7.50 -8.04
N SER A 119 -7.71 7.45 -8.86
CA SER A 119 -7.87 7.39 -10.31
C SER A 119 -8.31 6.00 -10.80
N ILE A 120 -7.89 4.91 -10.16
CA ILE A 120 -8.33 3.56 -10.52
C ILE A 120 -9.82 3.37 -10.25
N PRO A 121 -10.36 3.68 -9.04
CA PRO A 121 -11.80 3.61 -8.83
C PRO A 121 -12.61 4.45 -9.81
N GLN A 122 -12.15 5.68 -10.12
CA GLN A 122 -12.79 6.53 -11.13
C GLN A 122 -12.84 5.84 -12.50
N SER A 123 -11.74 5.18 -12.91
CA SER A 123 -11.67 4.49 -14.19
C SER A 123 -12.63 3.30 -14.29
N PHE A 124 -13.03 2.72 -13.16
CA PHE A 124 -14.03 1.65 -13.08
C PHE A 124 -15.48 2.19 -13.03
N GLY A 125 -15.65 3.51 -13.06
CA GLY A 125 -16.96 4.15 -13.02
C GLY A 125 -17.52 4.36 -11.60
N ALA A 126 -16.68 4.30 -10.58
CA ALA A 126 -17.07 4.67 -9.22
C ALA A 126 -17.23 6.19 -9.07
N GLN A 127 -18.09 6.60 -8.15
CA GLN A 127 -18.18 7.97 -7.67
C GLN A 127 -17.16 8.16 -6.55
N VAL A 128 -16.11 8.94 -6.80
CA VAL A 128 -15.02 9.14 -5.84
C VAL A 128 -15.14 10.52 -5.21
N ASP A 129 -15.38 10.55 -3.92
CA ASP A 129 -15.31 11.75 -3.10
C ASP A 129 -13.91 11.85 -2.46
N LEU A 130 -13.31 13.04 -2.46
CA LEU A 130 -11.96 13.28 -1.97
C LEU A 130 -12.00 13.95 -0.59
N LEU A 131 -11.48 13.27 0.44
CA LEU A 131 -11.29 13.80 1.78
C LEU A 131 -9.95 14.55 1.84
N HIS A 132 -10.00 15.87 1.93
CA HIS A 132 -8.81 16.71 1.90
C HIS A 132 -8.08 16.70 3.26
N LEU A 133 -6.86 16.19 3.26
CA LEU A 133 -5.94 16.29 4.41
C LEU A 133 -5.37 17.72 4.47
N ARG A 134 -5.49 18.40 5.60
CA ARG A 134 -5.10 19.80 5.77
C ARG A 134 -3.93 19.95 6.74
N GLU A 135 -3.09 20.94 6.48
CA GLU A 135 -1.92 21.25 7.30
C GLU A 135 -2.31 21.58 8.74
N GLU A 136 -3.39 22.32 8.94
CA GLU A 136 -3.92 22.67 10.28
C GLU A 136 -4.30 21.46 11.13
N ASN A 137 -4.59 20.31 10.48
CA ASN A 137 -4.86 19.03 11.15
C ASN A 137 -3.64 18.08 11.11
N GLY A 138 -2.44 18.58 10.81
CA GLY A 138 -1.24 17.77 10.65
C GLY A 138 -1.34 16.75 9.51
N PHE A 139 -2.12 17.06 8.46
CA PHE A 139 -2.44 16.17 7.35
C PHE A 139 -3.08 14.84 7.77
N LEU A 140 -3.78 14.82 8.91
CA LEU A 140 -4.61 13.69 9.32
C LEU A 140 -6.04 13.87 8.80
N PRO A 141 -6.80 12.78 8.60
CA PRO A 141 -8.20 12.83 8.23
C PRO A 141 -9.04 13.58 9.29
N ASP A 142 -9.87 14.49 8.84
CA ASP A 142 -10.93 15.05 9.68
C ASP A 142 -12.06 14.01 9.79
N LEU A 143 -12.26 13.48 10.98
CA LEU A 143 -13.21 12.40 11.22
C LEU A 143 -14.68 12.85 11.10
N ASP A 144 -14.98 14.10 11.39
CA ASP A 144 -16.34 14.65 11.23
C ASP A 144 -16.65 14.88 9.74
N GLU A 145 -15.69 15.39 8.97
CA GLU A 145 -15.80 15.50 7.51
C GLU A 145 -15.98 14.12 6.88
N LEU A 146 -15.13 13.14 7.26
CA LEU A 146 -15.25 11.76 6.77
C LEU A 146 -16.63 11.18 7.06
N ARG A 147 -17.14 11.35 8.29
CA ARG A 147 -18.46 10.86 8.68
C ARG A 147 -19.57 11.48 7.82
N GLY A 148 -19.46 12.76 7.51
CA GLY A 148 -20.40 13.46 6.63
C GLY A 148 -20.36 12.99 5.17
N MET A 149 -19.25 12.41 4.72
CA MET A 149 -19.08 11.89 3.36
C MET A 149 -19.60 10.46 3.18
N ILE A 150 -19.69 9.67 4.26
CA ILE A 150 -20.13 8.27 4.20
C ILE A 150 -21.60 8.18 3.78
N LYS A 151 -21.88 7.34 2.79
CA LYS A 151 -23.21 7.07 2.23
C LYS A 151 -23.57 5.60 2.40
N PRO A 152 -24.85 5.21 2.35
CA PRO A 152 -25.26 3.80 2.44
C PRO A 152 -24.63 2.89 1.36
N ASN A 153 -24.25 3.46 0.22
CA ASN A 153 -23.59 2.75 -0.87
C ASN A 153 -22.06 2.99 -0.90
N THR A 154 -21.46 3.52 0.18
CA THR A 154 -20.00 3.60 0.30
C THR A 154 -19.43 2.19 0.31
N ARG A 155 -18.66 1.88 -0.73
CA ARG A 155 -18.06 0.55 -0.95
C ARG A 155 -16.67 0.44 -0.41
N LEU A 156 -15.88 1.52 -0.53
CA LEU A 156 -14.45 1.53 -0.21
C LEU A 156 -14.02 2.87 0.36
N ILE A 157 -13.19 2.82 1.39
CA ILE A 157 -12.44 3.98 1.90
C ILE A 157 -10.97 3.69 1.63
N CYS A 158 -10.32 4.56 0.84
CA CYS A 158 -8.91 4.47 0.48
C CYS A 158 -8.07 5.38 1.37
N LEU A 159 -7.11 4.79 2.07
CA LEU A 159 -6.17 5.45 2.95
C LEU A 159 -4.74 5.20 2.50
N ASN A 160 -3.81 6.03 2.95
CA ASN A 160 -2.38 5.80 2.82
C ASN A 160 -1.70 6.11 4.17
N ASN A 161 -1.09 5.13 4.80
CA ASN A 161 -0.58 5.28 6.17
C ASN A 161 0.71 4.48 6.42
N PRO A 162 1.87 5.10 6.63
CA PRO A 162 2.13 6.56 6.58
C PRO A 162 1.81 7.17 5.22
N ASN A 163 1.38 8.43 5.19
CA ASN A 163 0.89 9.07 3.97
C ASN A 163 2.02 9.57 3.07
N ASN A 164 1.94 9.27 1.80
CA ASN A 164 2.73 9.90 0.75
C ASN A 164 1.85 10.98 0.08
N PRO A 165 2.26 12.29 0.05
CA PRO A 165 3.62 12.78 0.28
C PRO A 165 3.86 13.40 1.67
N THR A 166 2.88 13.49 2.56
CA THR A 166 2.94 14.34 3.75
C THR A 166 3.75 13.75 4.90
N GLY A 167 3.95 12.43 4.92
CA GLY A 167 4.58 11.71 6.03
C GLY A 167 3.68 11.58 7.27
N ALA A 168 2.45 12.07 7.22
CA ALA A 168 1.51 11.97 8.33
C ALA A 168 1.21 10.50 8.68
N LEU A 169 1.16 10.20 9.98
CA LEU A 169 0.91 8.87 10.50
C LEU A 169 -0.36 8.87 11.34
N MET A 170 -1.39 8.19 10.87
CA MET A 170 -2.60 7.93 11.66
C MET A 170 -2.27 6.98 12.80
N ASN A 171 -2.61 7.36 14.01
CA ASN A 171 -2.48 6.50 15.18
C ASN A 171 -3.63 5.49 15.25
N ARG A 172 -3.52 4.55 16.19
CA ARG A 172 -4.52 3.50 16.41
C ARG A 172 -5.93 4.06 16.61
N ALA A 173 -6.09 5.09 17.43
CA ALA A 173 -7.40 5.66 17.74
C ALA A 173 -8.08 6.24 16.48
N THR A 174 -7.32 6.90 15.60
CA THR A 174 -7.82 7.40 14.32
C THR A 174 -8.26 6.25 13.41
N LEU A 175 -7.45 5.20 13.30
CA LEU A 175 -7.80 4.01 12.49
C LEU A 175 -9.05 3.31 13.03
N GLU A 176 -9.15 3.11 14.35
CA GLU A 176 -10.33 2.51 14.99
C GLU A 176 -11.61 3.32 14.75
N ALA A 177 -11.51 4.66 14.79
CA ALA A 177 -12.64 5.53 14.47
C ALA A 177 -13.10 5.38 13.01
N ILE A 178 -12.17 5.32 12.06
CA ILE A 178 -12.47 5.08 10.64
C ILE A 178 -13.08 3.68 10.44
N VAL A 179 -12.53 2.66 11.11
CA VAL A 179 -13.07 1.30 11.09
C VAL A 179 -14.51 1.25 11.59
N ALA A 180 -14.81 1.95 12.70
CA ALA A 180 -16.17 2.01 13.23
C ALA A 180 -17.15 2.59 12.20
N MET A 181 -16.77 3.68 11.53
CA MET A 181 -17.58 4.31 10.48
C MET A 181 -17.79 3.40 9.27
N ALA A 182 -16.72 2.73 8.81
CA ALA A 182 -16.78 1.80 7.68
C ALA A 182 -17.70 0.60 8.00
N ARG A 183 -17.64 0.11 9.23
CA ARG A 183 -18.46 -1.02 9.71
C ARG A 183 -19.95 -0.70 9.71
N GLU A 184 -20.36 0.53 10.03
CA GLU A 184 -21.76 0.96 10.02
C GLU A 184 -22.45 0.73 8.66
N VAL A 185 -21.71 0.90 7.55
CA VAL A 185 -22.22 0.75 6.18
C VAL A 185 -21.68 -0.50 5.47
N GLY A 186 -20.81 -1.26 6.13
CA GLY A 186 -20.20 -2.47 5.59
C GLY A 186 -19.17 -2.20 4.48
N ALA A 187 -18.59 -1.00 4.44
CA ALA A 187 -17.54 -0.62 3.49
C ALA A 187 -16.22 -1.35 3.78
N TYR A 188 -15.43 -1.60 2.75
CA TYR A 188 -14.04 -2.02 2.90
C TYR A 188 -13.14 -0.81 3.21
N ILE A 189 -12.00 -1.06 3.83
CA ILE A 189 -10.91 -0.09 3.95
C ILE A 189 -9.70 -0.66 3.24
N LEU A 190 -9.21 0.03 2.21
CA LEU A 190 -7.92 -0.24 1.59
C LEU A 190 -6.93 0.80 2.10
N CYS A 191 -5.90 0.34 2.80
CA CYS A 191 -4.82 1.19 3.26
C CYS A 191 -3.52 0.82 2.54
N ASP A 192 -2.98 1.77 1.78
CA ASP A 192 -1.64 1.65 1.24
C ASP A 192 -0.65 1.90 2.38
N GLU A 193 -0.01 0.81 2.82
CA GLU A 193 0.89 0.76 3.99
C GLU A 193 2.34 0.52 3.58
N VAL A 194 2.72 0.84 2.35
CA VAL A 194 4.08 0.58 1.83
C VAL A 194 5.19 1.24 2.63
N TYR A 195 4.88 2.26 3.43
CA TYR A 195 5.82 2.94 4.33
C TYR A 195 5.67 2.55 5.80
N ARG A 196 4.86 1.53 6.12
CA ARG A 196 4.42 1.21 7.49
C ARG A 196 5.55 1.07 8.50
N HIS A 197 6.70 0.58 8.16
CA HIS A 197 7.82 0.36 9.09
C HIS A 197 8.93 1.41 8.97
N LEU A 198 8.72 2.47 8.21
CA LEU A 198 9.64 3.61 8.12
C LEU A 198 9.30 4.70 9.15
N THR A 199 8.82 4.31 10.32
CA THR A 199 8.63 5.21 11.45
C THR A 199 9.97 5.45 12.16
N GLN A 200 10.12 6.62 12.78
CA GLN A 200 11.34 6.97 13.54
C GLN A 200 11.30 6.45 14.98
N THR A 201 10.49 5.44 15.26
CA THR A 201 10.34 4.80 16.56
C THR A 201 10.58 3.31 16.44
N ASP A 202 10.90 2.65 17.56
CA ASP A 202 11.04 1.19 17.61
C ASP A 202 9.68 0.45 17.57
N GLU A 203 8.57 1.20 17.61
CA GLU A 203 7.23 0.63 17.56
C GLU A 203 6.71 0.58 16.13
N TRP A 204 6.13 -0.54 15.78
CA TRP A 204 5.47 -0.74 14.49
C TRP A 204 4.07 -0.11 14.53
N SER A 205 3.76 0.69 13.53
CA SER A 205 2.42 1.27 13.40
C SER A 205 1.35 0.19 13.20
N ASP A 206 0.15 0.44 13.71
CA ASP A 206 -0.98 -0.47 13.52
C ASP A 206 -1.37 -0.56 12.03
N SER A 207 -1.90 -1.72 11.65
CA SER A 207 -2.44 -1.98 10.31
C SER A 207 -3.96 -2.12 10.37
N VAL A 208 -4.63 -1.75 9.28
CA VAL A 208 -6.08 -1.89 9.20
C VAL A 208 -6.53 -3.36 9.21
N VAL A 209 -5.69 -4.30 8.73
CA VAL A 209 -6.03 -5.74 8.75
C VAL A 209 -6.09 -6.31 10.16
N ASP A 210 -5.33 -5.74 11.10
CA ASP A 210 -5.37 -6.12 12.50
C ASP A 210 -6.56 -5.53 13.28
N LEU A 211 -7.32 -4.61 12.65
CA LEU A 211 -8.39 -3.85 13.29
C LEU A 211 -9.77 -4.15 12.68
N TYR A 212 -9.80 -4.66 11.44
CA TYR A 212 -11.04 -4.78 10.68
C TYR A 212 -11.03 -5.98 9.75
N GLU A 213 -12.10 -6.79 9.80
CA GLU A 213 -12.30 -7.97 8.96
C GLU A 213 -12.46 -7.66 7.46
N LYS A 214 -12.76 -6.41 7.09
CA LYS A 214 -12.77 -5.91 5.72
C LYS A 214 -11.64 -4.90 5.47
N GLY A 215 -10.60 -4.93 6.30
CA GLY A 215 -9.37 -4.21 6.08
C GLY A 215 -8.51 -4.89 5.03
N ILE A 216 -7.90 -4.10 4.16
CA ILE A 216 -6.95 -4.55 3.14
C ILE A 216 -5.70 -3.69 3.28
N SER A 217 -4.57 -4.31 3.61
CA SER A 217 -3.26 -3.68 3.65
C SER A 217 -2.52 -3.93 2.35
N ILE A 218 -1.97 -2.88 1.76
CA ILE A 218 -1.06 -2.97 0.62
C ILE A 218 0.36 -2.72 1.11
N GLY A 219 1.18 -3.76 1.06
CA GLY A 219 2.61 -3.70 1.37
C GLY A 219 3.48 -3.82 0.12
N SER A 220 4.79 -3.58 0.28
CA SER A 220 5.76 -3.75 -0.80
C SER A 220 7.15 -4.03 -0.26
N MET A 221 7.92 -4.82 -1.00
CA MET A 221 9.37 -5.00 -0.77
C MET A 221 10.18 -3.75 -1.15
N SER A 222 9.62 -2.84 -1.96
CA SER A 222 10.33 -1.74 -2.60
C SER A 222 10.77 -0.65 -1.62
N LYS A 223 9.98 -0.36 -0.58
CA LYS A 223 10.24 0.78 0.32
C LYS A 223 10.96 0.32 1.59
N VAL A 224 10.25 -0.32 2.49
CA VAL A 224 10.77 -0.71 3.82
C VAL A 224 11.95 -1.68 3.73
N PHE A 225 11.93 -2.59 2.76
CA PHE A 225 12.96 -3.62 2.61
C PHE A 225 14.08 -3.26 1.62
N SER A 226 14.03 -2.08 0.98
CA SER A 226 15.06 -1.63 0.03
C SER A 226 15.27 -2.53 -1.20
N LEU A 227 14.22 -3.26 -1.62
CA LEU A 227 14.26 -4.32 -2.63
C LEU A 227 13.39 -3.97 -3.86
N ALA A 228 13.41 -2.72 -4.31
CA ALA A 228 12.59 -2.29 -5.45
C ALA A 228 12.96 -2.97 -6.78
N GLY A 229 14.14 -3.57 -6.87
CA GLY A 229 14.66 -4.23 -8.07
C GLY A 229 14.42 -5.74 -8.13
N LEU A 230 13.70 -6.33 -7.16
CA LEU A 230 13.39 -7.76 -7.11
C LEU A 230 11.97 -8.07 -7.54
#